data_04455b0c20927a0abd25020611fce96c
#
_entry.id   04455b0c20927a0abd25020611fce96c
#
_cell.length_a   1.000
_cell.length_b   1.000
_cell.length_c   1.000
_cell.angle_alpha   90.00
_cell.angle_beta   90.00
_cell.angle_gamma   90.00
#
_symmetry.space_group_name_H-M   'P 1'
#
loop_
_entity.id
_entity.type
_entity.pdbx_description
1 polymer ?
#
loop_
_entity_poly.entity_id
_entity_poly.type
_entity_poly.pdbx_seq_one_letter_code
_entity_poly.pdbx_strand_id
1 'polypeptide(L)'
;MSGKRFLLFVLLAINSVLTLTSAPVEIKIFFTTDTHAVFYSPSGGWLKLAGLIKEQTADRSDCLLIDCGDTMQGNIEGAFDRGRAAIKTLNHLKFDVWVVGNHDTEFGFKALRKRIKEFNGFCLAGNLFIPDGQEQLSGVKIFERKGLKIAVIGLTLPNMQDDVRLPSSLAGKSESIIESLNRIIPKLRPAKPDIIILAMHCDKFRSGFSIYELSRQFPEIALILGGHSHQSSPGENIGSSWYVQTSSYAQELGKIIIAFDPKKQRIIQIKSELLPIPPDATVDKELNKLLSHDLRQVNVFKKQIVGKAKTTIAGYDENRRFAHPAGMLTAKSMIAATGAQAALLSMNSTYELRGDISELDIFRIMPYENTVAVIDVTIPELELILKEQIANSRKYYTPVFYGFKVEFNPQNSAIKISRHDSGKITSPIKLALTNYLLISRRFPELQKIAARQPLQQLPSEEPLLRDCMRNWIRNNSPLTPDNGEWLTIIK
;
A
#
# COMPACT_ATOMS: atom_id res chain seq x y z
N MET A 1 87.39 -53.02 25.14
CA MET A 1 87.35 -51.62 24.66
C MET A 1 85.93 -51.38 24.18
N SER A 2 85.19 -50.63 24.96
CA SER A 2 83.73 -50.41 24.87
C SER A 2 83.40 -49.09 24.15
N GLY A 3 82.71 -49.16 23.01
CA GLY A 3 82.25 -48.00 22.28
C GLY A 3 80.76 -47.74 22.53
N LYS A 4 80.46 -46.75 23.34
CA LYS A 4 79.11 -46.31 23.60
C LYS A 4 78.62 -45.45 22.42
N ARG A 5 77.57 -45.90 21.71
CA ARG A 5 76.83 -45.11 20.73
C ARG A 5 75.76 -44.25 21.48
N PHE A 6 75.88 -42.91 21.35
CA PHE A 6 74.92 -41.93 21.82
C PHE A 6 73.80 -41.77 20.76
N LEU A 7 72.59 -42.13 21.09
CA LEU A 7 71.45 -41.95 20.20
C LEU A 7 70.74 -40.60 20.57
N LEU A 8 70.84 -39.62 19.65
CA LEU A 8 70.26 -38.32 19.80
C LEU A 8 68.79 -38.41 19.30
N PHE A 9 67.82 -38.36 20.23
CA PHE A 9 66.41 -38.21 19.88
C PHE A 9 66.06 -36.72 19.65
N VAL A 10 65.78 -36.37 18.40
CA VAL A 10 65.27 -35.06 18.03
C VAL A 10 63.75 -35.16 18.14
N LEU A 11 63.15 -34.58 19.19
CA LEU A 11 61.67 -34.36 19.30
C LEU A 11 61.27 -33.21 18.42
N LEU A 12 60.71 -33.50 17.24
CA LEU A 12 59.97 -32.54 16.43
C LEU A 12 58.59 -32.29 17.11
N ALA A 13 58.48 -31.21 17.85
CA ALA A 13 57.20 -30.70 18.30
C ALA A 13 56.46 -30.08 17.11
N ILE A 14 55.53 -30.86 16.54
CA ILE A 14 54.56 -30.35 15.58
C ILE A 14 53.56 -29.50 16.33
N ASN A 15 53.78 -28.18 16.36
CA ASN A 15 52.74 -27.22 16.78
C ASN A 15 51.65 -27.23 15.72
N SER A 16 50.64 -28.08 15.81
CA SER A 16 49.39 -27.97 15.12
C SER A 16 48.65 -26.78 15.73
N VAL A 17 48.80 -25.62 15.09
CA VAL A 17 47.91 -24.48 15.32
C VAL A 17 46.52 -24.91 14.85
N LEU A 18 45.72 -25.46 15.78
CA LEU A 18 44.28 -25.58 15.61
C LEU A 18 43.72 -24.16 15.44
N THR A 19 43.62 -23.72 14.21
CA THR A 19 42.81 -22.57 13.87
C THR A 19 41.37 -22.95 14.27
N LEU A 20 40.95 -22.58 15.48
CA LEU A 20 39.55 -22.58 15.87
C LEU A 20 38.80 -21.70 14.87
N THR A 21 38.25 -22.31 13.83
CA THR A 21 37.33 -21.63 12.93
C THR A 21 36.05 -21.42 13.75
N SER A 22 35.84 -20.18 14.22
CA SER A 22 34.51 -19.84 14.80
C SER A 22 33.48 -20.12 13.71
N ALA A 23 32.46 -20.89 14.04
CA ALA A 23 31.35 -21.14 13.10
C ALA A 23 30.72 -19.81 12.67
N PRO A 24 30.25 -19.72 11.43
CA PRO A 24 29.49 -18.55 10.99
C PRO A 24 28.32 -18.27 11.93
N VAL A 25 28.04 -16.97 12.17
CA VAL A 25 26.88 -16.54 12.92
C VAL A 25 25.71 -16.43 11.94
N GLU A 26 24.63 -17.16 12.22
CA GLU A 26 23.40 -17.08 11.41
C GLU A 26 22.40 -16.13 12.05
N ILE A 27 21.88 -15.23 11.24
CA ILE A 27 20.78 -14.31 11.56
C ILE A 27 19.62 -14.60 10.63
N LYS A 28 18.42 -14.70 11.19
CA LYS A 28 17.18 -14.93 10.44
C LYS A 28 16.40 -13.62 10.31
N ILE A 29 15.92 -13.34 9.12
CA ILE A 29 15.02 -12.23 8.87
C ILE A 29 13.70 -12.82 8.39
N PHE A 30 12.63 -12.52 9.10
CA PHE A 30 11.27 -12.85 8.67
C PHE A 30 10.57 -11.55 8.29
N PHE A 31 9.77 -11.58 7.22
CA PHE A 31 9.08 -10.38 6.80
C PHE A 31 7.75 -10.65 6.11
N THR A 32 6.89 -9.63 6.16
CA THR A 32 5.61 -9.53 5.46
C THR A 32 5.55 -8.21 4.69
N THR A 33 4.70 -8.12 3.68
CA THR A 33 4.34 -6.89 2.98
C THR A 33 2.92 -6.99 2.44
N ASP A 34 2.28 -5.86 2.17
CA ASP A 34 0.99 -5.78 1.46
C ASP A 34 -0.10 -6.68 2.08
N THR A 35 -0.16 -6.74 3.40
CA THR A 35 -1.12 -7.61 4.10
C THR A 35 -2.53 -7.05 4.10
N HIS A 36 -2.68 -5.72 3.90
CA HIS A 36 -3.95 -5.03 3.66
C HIS A 36 -5.05 -5.32 4.68
N ALA A 37 -4.66 -5.51 5.95
CA ALA A 37 -5.55 -5.86 7.05
C ALA A 37 -6.45 -7.08 6.75
N VAL A 38 -5.99 -8.05 5.96
CA VAL A 38 -6.72 -9.28 5.68
C VAL A 38 -6.58 -10.24 6.85
N PHE A 39 -7.63 -10.39 7.66
CA PHE A 39 -7.63 -11.29 8.82
C PHE A 39 -8.10 -12.69 8.47
N TYR A 40 -9.10 -12.82 7.60
CA TYR A 40 -9.66 -14.08 7.13
C TYR A 40 -9.58 -14.19 5.62
N SER A 41 -8.99 -15.24 5.11
CA SER A 41 -9.02 -15.60 3.69
C SER A 41 -8.91 -17.11 3.56
N PRO A 42 -9.53 -17.72 2.55
CA PRO A 42 -9.32 -19.14 2.23
C PRO A 42 -7.84 -19.48 2.02
N SER A 43 -7.10 -18.60 1.32
CA SER A 43 -5.69 -18.77 0.96
C SER A 43 -4.71 -18.14 1.93
N GLY A 44 -5.16 -17.50 3.04
CA GLY A 44 -4.24 -16.78 3.91
C GLY A 44 -4.94 -16.03 5.04
N GLY A 45 -4.41 -14.82 5.32
CA GLY A 45 -4.90 -13.92 6.34
C GLY A 45 -4.12 -14.02 7.66
N TRP A 46 -4.11 -12.92 8.40
CA TRP A 46 -3.34 -12.77 9.62
C TRP A 46 -3.57 -13.85 10.66
N LEU A 47 -4.81 -14.35 10.78
CA LEU A 47 -5.12 -15.36 11.81
C LEU A 47 -4.47 -16.73 11.55
N LYS A 48 -4.23 -17.07 10.29
CA LYS A 48 -3.47 -18.27 9.93
C LYS A 48 -1.97 -18.00 9.90
N LEU A 49 -1.56 -16.86 9.32
CA LEU A 49 -0.16 -16.46 9.22
C LEU A 49 0.50 -16.32 10.59
N ALA A 50 -0.26 -15.89 11.60
CA ALA A 50 0.24 -15.75 12.98
C ALA A 50 0.79 -17.07 13.57
N GLY A 51 0.14 -18.19 13.28
CA GLY A 51 0.63 -19.52 13.71
C GLY A 51 2.01 -19.83 13.12
N LEU A 52 2.15 -19.63 11.81
CA LEU A 52 3.43 -19.82 11.10
C LEU A 52 4.53 -18.88 11.62
N ILE A 53 4.21 -17.59 11.82
CA ILE A 53 5.16 -16.62 12.39
C ILE A 53 5.62 -17.07 13.77
N LYS A 54 4.72 -17.46 14.68
CA LYS A 54 5.07 -17.91 16.04
C LYS A 54 5.98 -19.14 16.01
N GLU A 55 5.69 -20.11 15.14
CA GLU A 55 6.52 -21.29 14.96
C GLU A 55 7.92 -20.92 14.50
N GLN A 56 8.04 -20.14 13.45
CA GLN A 56 9.32 -19.75 12.86
C GLN A 56 10.14 -18.80 13.74
N THR A 57 9.50 -18.01 14.60
CA THR A 57 10.14 -17.01 15.47
C THR A 57 10.11 -17.41 16.95
N ALA A 58 10.04 -18.69 17.27
CA ALA A 58 10.03 -19.20 18.66
C ALA A 58 11.29 -18.77 19.43
N ASP A 59 12.45 -18.77 18.79
CA ASP A 59 13.68 -18.14 19.30
C ASP A 59 13.87 -16.74 18.69
N ARG A 60 13.70 -15.71 19.53
CA ARG A 60 13.86 -14.30 19.14
C ARG A 60 15.29 -13.79 19.23
N SER A 61 16.23 -14.59 19.78
CA SER A 61 17.61 -14.16 20.01
C SER A 61 18.40 -13.93 18.71
N ASP A 62 18.01 -14.61 17.64
CA ASP A 62 18.73 -14.64 16.37
C ASP A 62 17.91 -14.10 15.19
N CYS A 63 16.72 -13.55 15.43
CA CYS A 63 15.88 -13.09 14.34
C CYS A 63 15.38 -11.65 14.47
N LEU A 64 14.99 -11.08 13.32
CA LEU A 64 14.18 -9.86 13.20
C LEU A 64 12.91 -10.18 12.43
N LEU A 65 11.81 -9.53 12.81
CA LEU A 65 10.50 -9.62 12.14
C LEU A 65 10.12 -8.23 11.64
N ILE A 66 9.96 -8.10 10.31
CA ILE A 66 9.81 -6.82 9.60
C ILE A 66 8.53 -6.85 8.79
N ASP A 67 7.74 -5.77 8.83
CA ASP A 67 6.65 -5.55 7.89
C ASP A 67 7.02 -4.42 6.93
N CYS A 68 6.90 -4.66 5.63
CA CYS A 68 7.30 -3.74 4.57
C CYS A 68 6.13 -2.89 4.04
N GLY A 69 5.08 -2.68 4.83
CA GLY A 69 4.03 -1.69 4.56
C GLY A 69 2.78 -2.23 3.85
N ASP A 70 1.84 -1.31 3.66
CA ASP A 70 0.47 -1.60 3.25
C ASP A 70 -0.20 -2.60 4.18
N THR A 71 -0.12 -2.29 5.46
CA THR A 71 -0.58 -3.15 6.54
C THR A 71 -2.01 -2.81 6.98
N MET A 72 -2.36 -1.51 7.01
CA MET A 72 -3.56 -1.03 7.70
C MET A 72 -4.82 -0.98 6.83
N GLN A 73 -4.69 -0.69 5.53
CA GLN A 73 -5.80 -0.44 4.61
C GLN A 73 -5.78 -1.43 3.44
N GLY A 74 -6.95 -1.77 2.88
CA GLY A 74 -7.15 -2.62 1.71
C GLY A 74 -8.42 -3.46 1.78
N ASN A 75 -9.02 -3.57 2.96
CA ASN A 75 -10.33 -4.19 3.12
C ASN A 75 -11.19 -3.48 4.19
N ILE A 76 -12.42 -3.95 4.35
CA ILE A 76 -13.39 -3.30 5.24
C ILE A 76 -12.99 -3.40 6.71
N GLU A 77 -12.24 -4.43 7.11
CA GLU A 77 -11.72 -4.58 8.48
C GLU A 77 -10.74 -3.45 8.81
N GLY A 78 -9.80 -3.18 7.91
CA GLY A 78 -8.87 -2.07 8.04
C GLY A 78 -9.57 -0.72 8.00
N ALA A 79 -10.53 -0.54 7.09
CA ALA A 79 -11.29 0.69 6.96
C ALA A 79 -12.13 1.00 8.20
N PHE A 80 -12.78 -0.01 8.80
CA PHE A 80 -13.67 0.16 9.94
C PHE A 80 -12.98 0.78 11.16
N ASP A 81 -11.80 0.34 11.49
CA ASP A 81 -11.08 0.79 12.70
C ASP A 81 -9.82 1.60 12.41
N ARG A 82 -9.64 2.00 11.14
CA ARG A 82 -8.50 2.76 10.62
C ARG A 82 -7.18 2.08 11.00
N GLY A 83 -7.08 0.77 10.72
CA GLY A 83 -5.89 -0.04 10.90
C GLY A 83 -5.54 -0.47 12.33
N ARG A 84 -6.41 -0.21 13.31
CA ARG A 84 -6.11 -0.56 14.72
C ARG A 84 -5.90 -2.05 14.92
N ALA A 85 -6.74 -2.89 14.35
CA ALA A 85 -6.61 -4.35 14.48
C ALA A 85 -5.32 -4.86 13.83
N ALA A 86 -4.87 -4.26 12.72
CA ALA A 86 -3.59 -4.59 12.09
C ALA A 86 -2.42 -4.28 13.03
N ILE A 87 -2.38 -3.08 13.65
CA ILE A 87 -1.32 -2.72 14.61
C ILE A 87 -1.36 -3.60 15.87
N LYS A 88 -2.54 -3.95 16.38
CA LYS A 88 -2.65 -4.95 17.47
C LYS A 88 -2.03 -6.30 17.08
N THR A 89 -2.19 -6.71 15.82
CA THR A 89 -1.61 -7.93 15.28
C THR A 89 -0.09 -7.86 15.24
N LEU A 90 0.49 -6.78 14.69
CA LEU A 90 1.94 -6.58 14.69
C LEU A 90 2.52 -6.60 16.11
N ASN A 91 1.84 -5.94 17.06
CA ASN A 91 2.26 -5.91 18.47
C ASN A 91 2.18 -7.30 19.12
N HIS A 92 1.12 -8.05 18.88
CA HIS A 92 0.95 -9.39 19.42
C HIS A 92 2.02 -10.37 18.92
N LEU A 93 2.39 -10.25 17.65
CA LEU A 93 3.44 -11.03 17.00
C LEU A 93 4.85 -10.46 17.25
N LYS A 94 4.96 -9.33 17.95
CA LYS A 94 6.21 -8.66 18.31
C LYS A 94 7.07 -8.29 17.08
N PHE A 95 6.46 -7.68 16.08
CA PHE A 95 7.23 -7.11 14.97
C PHE A 95 8.24 -6.10 15.47
N ASP A 96 9.49 -6.21 15.00
CA ASP A 96 10.58 -5.29 15.34
C ASP A 96 10.47 -3.98 14.55
N VAL A 97 10.07 -4.08 13.29
CA VAL A 97 9.96 -2.96 12.35
C VAL A 97 8.65 -3.03 11.58
N TRP A 98 8.04 -1.86 11.38
CA TRP A 98 6.98 -1.60 10.41
C TRP A 98 7.41 -0.44 9.51
N VAL A 99 7.48 -0.67 8.19
CA VAL A 99 7.70 0.37 7.18
C VAL A 99 6.33 0.88 6.72
N VAL A 100 6.19 2.19 6.54
CA VAL A 100 4.93 2.77 6.07
C VAL A 100 4.76 2.53 4.57
N GLY A 101 3.64 1.93 4.16
CA GLY A 101 3.21 1.84 2.76
C GLY A 101 2.31 3.02 2.36
N ASN A 102 1.97 3.13 1.07
CA ASN A 102 1.11 4.20 0.60
C ASN A 102 -0.33 4.07 1.13
N HIS A 103 -0.88 2.87 1.21
CA HIS A 103 -2.21 2.63 1.76
C HIS A 103 -2.29 2.86 3.28
N ASP A 104 -1.18 2.79 4.01
CA ASP A 104 -1.16 3.11 5.44
C ASP A 104 -1.44 4.60 5.72
N THR A 105 -1.30 5.47 4.73
CA THR A 105 -1.58 6.91 4.85
C THR A 105 -3.00 7.31 4.46
N GLU A 106 -3.78 6.40 3.86
CA GLU A 106 -5.12 6.72 3.33
C GLU A 106 -6.14 7.16 4.39
N PHE A 107 -5.95 6.77 5.65
CA PHE A 107 -6.78 7.26 6.76
C PHE A 107 -6.36 8.66 7.28
N GLY A 108 -5.43 9.32 6.59
CA GLY A 108 -4.85 10.62 6.97
C GLY A 108 -3.75 10.50 8.03
N PHE A 109 -2.90 11.54 8.08
CA PHE A 109 -1.72 11.52 8.96
C PHE A 109 -2.05 11.54 10.46
N LYS A 110 -3.22 12.05 10.86
CA LYS A 110 -3.70 11.97 12.25
C LYS A 110 -3.91 10.51 12.68
N ALA A 111 -4.51 9.70 11.80
CA ALA A 111 -4.70 8.27 12.05
C ALA A 111 -3.36 7.53 12.04
N LEU A 112 -2.49 7.79 11.05
CA LEU A 112 -1.16 7.19 10.96
C LEU A 112 -0.34 7.47 12.22
N ARG A 113 -0.24 8.73 12.67
CA ARG A 113 0.47 9.09 13.92
C ARG A 113 -0.06 8.36 15.14
N LYS A 114 -1.39 8.18 15.21
CA LYS A 114 -2.01 7.39 16.29
C LYS A 114 -1.56 5.94 16.24
N ARG A 115 -1.55 5.32 15.05
CA ARG A 115 -1.10 3.93 14.87
C ARG A 115 0.39 3.78 15.17
N ILE A 116 1.23 4.72 14.74
CA ILE A 116 2.67 4.74 15.08
C ILE A 116 2.89 4.74 16.59
N LYS A 117 2.14 5.59 17.34
CA LYS A 117 2.22 5.62 18.80
C LYS A 117 1.74 4.35 19.49
N GLU A 118 0.83 3.61 18.87
CA GLU A 118 0.30 2.33 19.37
C GLU A 118 1.21 1.14 19.01
N PHE A 119 2.12 1.30 18.05
CA PHE A 119 3.04 0.23 17.66
C PHE A 119 4.20 0.12 18.66
N ASN A 120 4.46 -1.10 19.13
CA ASN A 120 5.50 -1.38 20.14
C ASN A 120 6.91 -1.49 19.55
N GLY A 121 7.05 -1.70 18.24
CA GLY A 121 8.32 -1.74 17.52
C GLY A 121 8.74 -0.37 16.98
N PHE A 122 9.53 -0.37 15.91
CA PHE A 122 10.03 0.84 15.26
C PHE A 122 9.32 1.05 13.93
N CYS A 123 8.55 2.13 13.81
CA CYS A 123 7.97 2.54 12.53
C CYS A 123 9.01 3.35 11.74
N LEU A 124 9.32 2.92 10.52
CA LEU A 124 10.34 3.52 9.68
C LEU A 124 9.74 4.02 8.35
N ALA A 125 10.06 5.25 7.97
CA ALA A 125 9.80 5.82 6.66
C ALA A 125 10.69 7.06 6.44
N GLY A 126 11.99 6.85 6.29
CA GLY A 126 13.01 7.92 6.30
C GLY A 126 12.92 8.92 5.14
N ASN A 127 12.12 8.63 4.13
CA ASN A 127 11.84 9.54 3.01
C ASN A 127 10.46 10.19 3.08
N LEU A 128 9.66 9.93 4.13
CA LEU A 128 8.31 10.48 4.28
C LEU A 128 8.32 11.75 5.14
N PHE A 129 7.78 12.83 4.58
CA PHE A 129 7.55 14.11 5.26
C PHE A 129 6.07 14.27 5.56
N ILE A 130 5.73 14.33 6.84
CA ILE A 130 4.34 14.51 7.28
C ILE A 130 4.01 16.00 7.34
N PRO A 131 2.88 16.49 6.75
CA PRO A 131 2.63 17.91 6.54
C PRO A 131 2.66 18.77 7.80
N ASP A 132 2.00 18.42 8.87
CA ASP A 132 1.67 19.35 9.98
C ASP A 132 2.71 19.51 11.07
N GLY A 133 3.97 19.24 10.84
CA GLY A 133 4.92 19.40 11.94
C GLY A 133 6.37 19.14 11.57
N GLN A 134 6.68 18.99 10.32
CA GLN A 134 8.05 18.74 9.85
C GLN A 134 8.72 17.52 10.54
N GLU A 135 7.94 16.66 11.18
CA GLU A 135 8.45 15.47 11.83
C GLU A 135 8.67 14.40 10.76
N GLN A 136 9.90 14.29 10.32
CA GLN A 136 10.35 13.18 9.49
C GLN A 136 10.38 11.92 10.36
N LEU A 137 9.74 10.84 9.89
CA LEU A 137 9.87 9.56 10.56
C LEU A 137 11.31 9.07 10.52
N SER A 138 11.70 8.28 11.53
CA SER A 138 13.04 7.67 11.53
C SER A 138 13.23 6.86 10.25
N GLY A 139 14.40 7.00 9.64
CA GLY A 139 14.77 6.24 8.44
C GLY A 139 15.60 4.99 8.74
N VAL A 140 16.07 4.81 9.97
CA VAL A 140 16.96 3.70 10.31
C VAL A 140 16.87 3.32 11.79
N LYS A 141 16.98 2.01 12.06
CA LYS A 141 17.17 1.46 13.40
C LYS A 141 18.27 0.40 13.36
N ILE A 142 19.17 0.43 14.34
CA ILE A 142 20.19 -0.59 14.55
C ILE A 142 19.72 -1.54 15.64
N PHE A 143 19.80 -2.83 15.35
CA PHE A 143 19.53 -3.93 16.27
C PHE A 143 20.81 -4.71 16.55
N GLU A 144 20.88 -5.31 17.73
CA GLU A 144 21.94 -6.27 18.05
C GLU A 144 21.33 -7.66 18.17
N ARG A 145 21.87 -8.63 17.41
CA ARG A 145 21.50 -10.06 17.46
C ARG A 145 22.77 -10.90 17.39
N LYS A 146 22.93 -11.83 18.32
CA LYS A 146 24.13 -12.70 18.39
C LYS A 146 25.47 -11.94 18.26
N GLY A 147 25.53 -10.73 18.84
CA GLY A 147 26.73 -9.87 18.79
C GLY A 147 26.95 -9.13 17.48
N LEU A 148 26.06 -9.23 16.50
CA LEU A 148 26.12 -8.48 15.24
C LEU A 148 25.21 -7.25 15.30
N LYS A 149 25.70 -6.14 14.73
CA LYS A 149 24.93 -4.92 14.51
C LYS A 149 24.23 -4.97 13.16
N ILE A 150 22.92 -4.98 13.18
CA ILE A 150 22.06 -5.05 12.00
C ILE A 150 21.33 -3.73 11.86
N ALA A 151 21.66 -2.98 10.82
CA ALA A 151 20.95 -1.76 10.49
C ALA A 151 19.79 -2.07 9.54
N VAL A 152 18.58 -1.70 9.93
CA VAL A 152 17.39 -1.74 9.08
C VAL A 152 17.04 -0.31 8.67
N ILE A 153 17.13 -0.04 7.37
CA ILE A 153 16.71 1.22 6.75
C ILE A 153 15.28 1.00 6.25
N GLY A 154 14.34 1.89 6.63
CA GLY A 154 12.95 1.82 6.19
C GLY A 154 12.61 3.00 5.28
N LEU A 155 12.15 2.72 4.06
CA LEU A 155 11.74 3.73 3.08
C LEU A 155 10.39 3.37 2.45
N THR A 156 9.54 4.37 2.28
CA THR A 156 8.26 4.22 1.56
C THR A 156 8.40 4.53 0.07
N LEU A 157 7.31 4.37 -0.65
CA LEU A 157 7.18 4.67 -2.07
C LEU A 157 7.62 6.11 -2.39
N PRO A 158 8.53 6.33 -3.35
CA PRO A 158 8.90 7.68 -3.78
C PRO A 158 7.72 8.35 -4.49
N ASN A 159 7.58 9.67 -4.31
CA ASN A 159 6.46 10.44 -4.86
C ASN A 159 5.08 9.85 -4.46
N MET A 160 4.97 9.40 -3.23
CA MET A 160 3.77 8.75 -2.69
C MET A 160 2.51 9.60 -2.86
N GLN A 161 2.64 10.93 -2.90
CA GLN A 161 1.54 11.84 -3.18
C GLN A 161 0.82 11.56 -4.52
N ASP A 162 1.46 10.84 -5.44
CA ASP A 162 0.87 10.47 -6.73
C ASP A 162 0.06 9.16 -6.64
N ASP A 163 0.26 8.39 -5.60
CA ASP A 163 -0.37 7.09 -5.36
C ASP A 163 -1.31 7.10 -4.16
N VAL A 164 -1.24 8.14 -3.33
CA VAL A 164 -2.15 8.34 -2.19
C VAL A 164 -3.36 9.13 -2.63
N ARG A 165 -4.53 8.65 -2.28
CA ARG A 165 -5.81 9.24 -2.66
C ARG A 165 -6.28 10.33 -1.69
N LEU A 166 -5.34 11.09 -1.13
CA LEU A 166 -5.60 12.24 -0.26
C LEU A 166 -5.38 13.55 -1.01
N PRO A 167 -6.06 14.66 -0.63
CA PRO A 167 -5.74 15.99 -1.12
C PRO A 167 -4.26 16.30 -0.94
N SER A 168 -3.66 17.02 -1.89
CA SER A 168 -2.23 17.35 -1.87
C SER A 168 -1.76 18.07 -0.61
N SER A 169 -2.65 18.82 0.05
CA SER A 169 -2.40 19.45 1.35
C SER A 169 -2.35 18.47 2.53
N LEU A 170 -2.93 17.28 2.35
CA LEU A 170 -2.97 16.20 3.35
C LEU A 170 -2.08 15.01 2.94
N ALA A 171 -1.66 14.95 1.68
CA ALA A 171 -0.72 13.95 1.22
C ALA A 171 0.69 14.30 1.70
N GLY A 172 1.30 13.42 2.48
CA GLY A 172 2.73 13.53 2.80
C GLY A 172 3.55 13.54 1.52
N LYS A 173 4.65 14.25 1.57
CA LYS A 173 5.62 14.25 0.48
C LYS A 173 6.66 13.18 0.76
N SER A 174 6.91 12.28 -0.16
CA SER A 174 8.06 11.38 -0.10
C SER A 174 9.12 11.75 -1.14
N GLU A 175 10.38 11.83 -0.69
CA GLU A 175 11.53 12.04 -1.58
C GLU A 175 11.94 10.73 -2.25
N SER A 176 12.86 10.82 -3.21
CA SER A 176 13.37 9.65 -3.91
C SER A 176 14.15 8.73 -2.96
N ILE A 177 14.11 7.42 -3.23
CA ILE A 177 14.86 6.41 -2.45
C ILE A 177 16.37 6.69 -2.50
N ILE A 178 16.89 7.05 -3.67
CA ILE A 178 18.33 7.34 -3.87
C ILE A 178 18.77 8.56 -3.06
N GLU A 179 17.99 9.66 -3.09
CA GLU A 179 18.30 10.86 -2.28
C GLU A 179 18.30 10.54 -0.80
N SER A 180 17.33 9.75 -0.35
CA SER A 180 17.24 9.33 1.05
C SER A 180 18.43 8.47 1.47
N LEU A 181 18.84 7.52 0.65
CA LEU A 181 20.01 6.70 0.91
C LEU A 181 21.32 7.52 0.91
N ASN A 182 21.46 8.50 0.00
CA ASN A 182 22.59 9.44 0.01
C ASN A 182 22.69 10.24 1.31
N ARG A 183 21.56 10.46 2.00
CA ARG A 183 21.50 11.15 3.29
C ARG A 183 21.69 10.20 4.48
N ILE A 184 21.15 8.98 4.41
CA ILE A 184 21.13 8.02 5.53
C ILE A 184 22.46 7.25 5.63
N ILE A 185 22.97 6.69 4.53
CA ILE A 185 24.15 5.82 4.53
C ILE A 185 25.39 6.49 5.10
N PRO A 186 25.76 7.74 4.73
CA PRO A 186 26.92 8.40 5.35
C PRO A 186 26.81 8.58 6.87
N LYS A 187 25.58 8.83 7.37
CA LYS A 187 25.30 8.96 8.80
C LYS A 187 25.36 7.62 9.55
N LEU A 188 25.11 6.52 8.84
CA LEU A 188 25.12 5.17 9.39
C LEU A 188 26.54 4.59 9.51
N ARG A 189 27.46 4.96 8.60
CA ARG A 189 28.85 4.42 8.56
C ARG A 189 29.62 4.51 9.89
N PRO A 190 29.53 5.59 10.69
CA PRO A 190 30.22 5.66 11.99
C PRO A 190 29.79 4.59 12.99
N ALA A 191 28.57 4.07 12.89
CA ALA A 191 28.06 3.01 13.76
C ALA A 191 28.62 1.63 13.39
N LYS A 192 29.24 1.49 12.21
CA LYS A 192 29.85 0.26 11.66
C LYS A 192 28.91 -0.95 11.79
N PRO A 193 27.73 -0.93 11.14
CA PRO A 193 26.86 -2.10 11.13
C PRO A 193 27.52 -3.25 10.38
N ASP A 194 27.35 -4.48 10.87
CA ASP A 194 27.82 -5.71 10.22
C ASP A 194 26.95 -6.10 9.02
N ILE A 195 25.64 -5.79 9.11
CA ILE A 195 24.64 -6.08 8.09
C ILE A 195 23.76 -4.85 7.89
N ILE A 196 23.55 -4.44 6.63
CA ILE A 196 22.60 -3.38 6.27
C ILE A 196 21.49 -4.00 5.45
N ILE A 197 20.25 -3.82 5.93
CA ILE A 197 19.00 -4.24 5.31
C ILE A 197 18.23 -3.00 4.89
N LEU A 198 17.80 -2.93 3.63
CA LEU A 198 16.82 -1.97 3.15
C LEU A 198 15.45 -2.65 3.10
N ALA A 199 14.57 -2.26 4.00
CA ALA A 199 13.16 -2.61 3.96
C ALA A 199 12.41 -1.47 3.26
N MET A 200 11.83 -1.71 2.10
CA MET A 200 11.18 -0.66 1.33
C MET A 200 9.79 -1.08 0.84
N HIS A 201 8.84 -0.14 0.94
CA HIS A 201 7.57 -0.32 0.28
C HIS A 201 7.63 0.28 -1.13
N CYS A 202 8.19 -0.48 -2.07
CA CYS A 202 8.40 -0.04 -3.46
C CYS A 202 8.64 -1.22 -4.40
N ASP A 203 8.27 -1.05 -5.67
CA ASP A 203 8.54 -2.00 -6.77
C ASP A 203 10.03 -2.08 -7.10
N LYS A 204 10.45 -3.17 -7.78
CA LYS A 204 11.80 -3.29 -8.35
C LYS A 204 12.13 -2.20 -9.36
N PHE A 205 11.13 -1.79 -10.14
CA PHE A 205 11.23 -0.81 -11.21
C PHE A 205 10.10 0.20 -11.12
N ARG A 206 10.45 1.46 -11.10
CA ARG A 206 9.53 2.57 -11.16
C ARG A 206 10.15 3.70 -11.98
N SER A 207 9.35 4.61 -12.54
CA SER A 207 9.89 5.76 -13.26
C SER A 207 10.93 6.50 -12.41
N GLY A 208 12.18 6.56 -12.88
CA GLY A 208 13.31 7.15 -12.16
C GLY A 208 13.92 6.32 -11.03
N PHE A 209 13.58 5.01 -10.93
CA PHE A 209 14.13 4.12 -9.91
C PHE A 209 14.33 2.71 -10.45
N SER A 210 15.48 2.10 -10.11
CA SER A 210 15.81 0.70 -10.37
C SER A 210 16.62 0.13 -9.22
N ILE A 211 16.23 -1.04 -8.72
CA ILE A 211 17.00 -1.73 -7.67
C ILE A 211 18.41 -2.13 -8.13
N TYR A 212 18.63 -2.35 -9.42
CA TYR A 212 19.98 -2.64 -9.97
C TYR A 212 20.89 -1.42 -9.86
N GLU A 213 20.36 -0.23 -10.13
CA GLU A 213 21.09 1.03 -9.97
C GLU A 213 21.37 1.31 -8.49
N LEU A 214 20.38 1.09 -7.63
CA LEU A 214 20.50 1.21 -6.19
C LEU A 214 21.61 0.30 -5.65
N SER A 215 21.62 -1.00 -5.99
CA SER A 215 22.62 -1.95 -5.52
C SER A 215 24.03 -1.59 -5.98
N ARG A 216 24.18 -1.03 -7.19
CA ARG A 216 25.46 -0.55 -7.70
C ARG A 216 25.95 0.69 -6.95
N GLN A 217 25.05 1.61 -6.60
CA GLN A 217 25.38 2.87 -5.92
C GLN A 217 25.64 2.67 -4.43
N PHE A 218 24.96 1.72 -3.79
CA PHE A 218 25.05 1.42 -2.36
C PHE A 218 25.42 -0.05 -2.10
N PRO A 219 26.66 -0.46 -2.45
CA PRO A 219 27.09 -1.87 -2.36
C PRO A 219 27.14 -2.41 -0.93
N GLU A 220 27.08 -1.55 0.08
CA GLU A 220 27.00 -1.94 1.49
C GLU A 220 25.62 -2.47 1.91
N ILE A 221 24.56 -2.28 1.10
CA ILE A 221 23.23 -2.85 1.36
C ILE A 221 23.25 -4.32 0.93
N ALA A 222 23.22 -5.22 1.90
CA ALA A 222 23.30 -6.65 1.64
C ALA A 222 21.96 -7.30 1.27
N LEU A 223 20.86 -6.81 1.86
CA LEU A 223 19.52 -7.37 1.67
C LEU A 223 18.53 -6.23 1.38
N ILE A 224 17.68 -6.44 0.38
CA ILE A 224 16.56 -5.56 0.02
C ILE A 224 15.27 -6.36 0.16
N LEU A 225 14.37 -5.90 1.02
CA LEU A 225 13.01 -6.41 1.17
C LEU A 225 12.06 -5.45 0.45
N GLY A 226 11.33 -5.95 -0.55
CA GLY A 226 10.40 -5.17 -1.38
C GLY A 226 8.95 -5.29 -0.97
N GLY A 227 8.09 -4.47 -1.62
CA GLY A 227 6.63 -4.46 -1.45
C GLY A 227 5.92 -3.77 -2.61
N HIS A 228 4.65 -3.40 -2.43
CA HIS A 228 3.81 -2.59 -3.32
C HIS A 228 3.30 -3.30 -4.59
N SER A 229 4.11 -4.09 -5.27
CA SER A 229 3.71 -4.72 -6.54
C SER A 229 2.82 -5.96 -6.38
N HIS A 230 2.69 -6.49 -5.17
CA HIS A 230 2.01 -7.75 -4.87
C HIS A 230 2.60 -8.97 -5.59
N GLN A 231 3.85 -8.87 -6.09
CA GLN A 231 4.50 -9.93 -6.87
C GLN A 231 5.54 -10.65 -6.02
N SER A 232 5.35 -11.94 -5.80
CA SER A 232 6.35 -12.77 -5.09
C SER A 232 7.68 -12.83 -5.83
N SER A 233 8.77 -12.68 -5.08
CA SER A 233 10.14 -12.91 -5.53
C SER A 233 10.87 -13.68 -4.43
N PRO A 234 11.10 -14.99 -4.60
CA PRO A 234 11.64 -15.84 -3.53
C PRO A 234 13.11 -15.55 -3.21
N GLY A 235 13.77 -14.79 -4.06
CA GLY A 235 15.15 -14.34 -3.88
C GLY A 235 15.93 -14.31 -5.19
N GLU A 236 16.62 -13.21 -5.39
CA GLU A 236 17.49 -13.02 -6.56
C GLU A 236 18.70 -12.15 -6.21
N ASN A 237 19.81 -12.43 -6.85
CA ASN A 237 21.02 -11.61 -6.73
C ASN A 237 20.88 -10.35 -7.60
N ILE A 238 21.01 -9.19 -6.97
CA ILE A 238 20.98 -7.88 -7.64
C ILE A 238 22.33 -7.20 -7.38
N GLY A 239 23.34 -7.59 -8.14
CA GLY A 239 24.69 -7.04 -7.96
C GLY A 239 25.29 -7.40 -6.59
N SER A 240 25.46 -6.41 -5.70
CA SER A 240 25.95 -6.60 -4.33
C SER A 240 24.86 -6.95 -3.32
N SER A 241 23.59 -6.86 -3.70
CA SER A 241 22.44 -7.05 -2.81
C SER A 241 21.65 -8.32 -3.16
N TRP A 242 20.97 -8.87 -2.18
CA TRP A 242 19.96 -9.91 -2.34
C TRP A 242 18.57 -9.30 -2.22
N TYR A 243 17.68 -9.52 -3.20
CA TYR A 243 16.33 -9.00 -3.20
C TYR A 243 15.31 -10.11 -2.93
N VAL A 244 14.33 -9.82 -2.07
CA VAL A 244 13.20 -10.72 -1.76
C VAL A 244 11.93 -9.89 -1.62
N GLN A 245 10.80 -10.43 -2.09
CA GLN A 245 9.47 -9.85 -1.87
C GLN A 245 8.45 -10.97 -1.68
N THR A 246 7.54 -10.84 -0.69
CA THR A 246 6.38 -11.73 -0.53
C THR A 246 5.23 -11.28 -1.41
N SER A 247 4.25 -12.16 -1.62
CA SER A 247 2.93 -11.80 -2.15
C SER A 247 2.15 -10.92 -1.16
N SER A 248 0.92 -10.58 -1.52
CA SER A 248 0.01 -9.76 -0.73
C SER A 248 -0.98 -10.57 0.11
N TYR A 249 -1.81 -9.86 0.90
CA TYR A 249 -2.97 -10.39 1.62
C TYR A 249 -2.65 -11.45 2.67
N ALA A 250 -1.45 -11.36 3.27
CA ALA A 250 -0.99 -12.28 4.31
C ALA A 250 -1.08 -13.76 3.87
N GLN A 251 -0.60 -14.07 2.66
CA GLN A 251 -0.65 -15.44 2.10
C GLN A 251 0.64 -16.22 2.34
N GLU A 252 1.75 -15.55 2.61
CA GLU A 252 3.05 -16.17 2.83
C GLU A 252 3.94 -15.34 3.75
N LEU A 253 4.94 -15.98 4.34
CA LEU A 253 5.98 -15.37 5.17
C LEU A 253 7.31 -15.45 4.42
N GLY A 254 8.00 -14.33 4.27
CA GLY A 254 9.38 -14.33 3.78
C GLY A 254 10.34 -14.75 4.89
N LYS A 255 11.29 -15.65 4.57
CA LYS A 255 12.34 -16.13 5.47
C LYS A 255 13.69 -16.01 4.79
N ILE A 256 14.61 -15.30 5.42
CA ILE A 256 15.97 -15.13 4.96
C ILE A 256 16.94 -15.57 6.05
N ILE A 257 17.97 -16.30 5.67
CA ILE A 257 19.08 -16.70 6.56
C ILE A 257 20.36 -16.05 6.03
N ILE A 258 20.98 -15.22 6.87
CA ILE A 258 22.25 -14.55 6.59
C ILE A 258 23.34 -15.22 7.43
N ALA A 259 24.31 -15.86 6.79
CA ALA A 259 25.49 -16.39 7.45
C ALA A 259 26.63 -15.36 7.37
N PHE A 260 27.13 -14.93 8.53
CA PHE A 260 28.17 -13.94 8.70
C PHE A 260 29.44 -14.56 9.30
N ASP A 261 30.60 -14.27 8.70
CA ASP A 261 31.92 -14.68 9.24
C ASP A 261 32.47 -13.56 10.13
N PRO A 262 32.46 -13.72 11.46
CA PRO A 262 32.90 -12.66 12.37
C PRO A 262 34.40 -12.39 12.32
N LYS A 263 35.22 -13.35 11.82
CA LYS A 263 36.68 -13.14 11.66
C LYS A 263 36.99 -12.31 10.43
N LYS A 264 36.28 -12.58 9.32
CA LYS A 264 36.47 -11.86 8.05
C LYS A 264 35.58 -10.60 7.95
N GLN A 265 34.72 -10.37 8.95
CA GLN A 265 33.79 -9.24 9.01
C GLN A 265 32.97 -9.12 7.70
N ARG A 266 32.42 -10.23 7.23
CA ARG A 266 31.65 -10.26 5.98
C ARG A 266 30.57 -11.33 5.96
N ILE A 267 29.54 -11.06 5.21
CA ILE A 267 28.51 -12.04 4.85
C ILE A 267 29.15 -13.08 3.91
N ILE A 268 28.94 -14.36 4.18
CA ILE A 268 29.41 -15.47 3.37
C ILE A 268 28.30 -16.14 2.57
N GLN A 269 27.06 -16.02 3.03
CA GLN A 269 25.91 -16.57 2.33
C GLN A 269 24.61 -15.84 2.73
N ILE A 270 23.73 -15.66 1.76
CA ILE A 270 22.32 -15.31 1.98
C ILE A 270 21.48 -16.39 1.30
N LYS A 271 20.50 -16.93 2.02
CA LYS A 271 19.48 -17.84 1.50
C LYS A 271 18.11 -17.24 1.82
N SER A 272 17.15 -17.42 0.93
CA SER A 272 15.78 -16.99 1.15
C SER A 272 14.79 -18.02 0.64
N GLU A 273 13.65 -18.06 1.27
CA GLU A 273 12.48 -18.84 0.87
C GLU A 273 11.21 -18.07 1.21
N LEU A 274 10.16 -18.30 0.44
CA LEU A 274 8.81 -17.83 0.75
C LEU A 274 8.03 -19.02 1.31
N LEU A 275 7.53 -18.86 2.52
CA LEU A 275 6.77 -19.89 3.22
C LEU A 275 5.28 -19.62 3.03
N PRO A 276 4.58 -20.33 2.13
CA PRO A 276 3.15 -20.20 1.97
C PRO A 276 2.44 -20.71 3.21
N ILE A 277 1.27 -20.15 3.51
CA ILE A 277 0.43 -20.68 4.58
C ILE A 277 -0.04 -22.08 4.17
N PRO A 278 0.19 -23.13 5.00
CA PRO A 278 -0.30 -24.47 4.70
C PRO A 278 -1.82 -24.48 4.51
N PRO A 279 -2.37 -25.27 3.56
CA PRO A 279 -3.81 -25.34 3.31
C PRO A 279 -4.63 -25.70 4.56
N ASP A 280 -4.07 -26.55 5.42
CA ASP A 280 -4.65 -27.03 6.67
C ASP A 280 -4.28 -26.17 7.89
N ALA A 281 -3.57 -25.03 7.68
CA ALA A 281 -3.20 -24.14 8.77
C ALA A 281 -4.41 -23.70 9.57
N THR A 282 -4.32 -23.90 10.88
CA THR A 282 -5.37 -23.47 11.80
C THR A 282 -5.22 -22.00 12.20
N VAL A 283 -6.34 -21.40 12.56
CA VAL A 283 -6.37 -20.04 13.09
C VAL A 283 -5.63 -19.98 14.43
N ASP A 284 -4.74 -19.01 14.58
CA ASP A 284 -4.08 -18.73 15.86
C ASP A 284 -5.12 -18.31 16.91
N LYS A 285 -5.27 -19.13 17.95
CA LYS A 285 -6.33 -18.97 18.98
C LYS A 285 -6.14 -17.70 19.80
N GLU A 286 -4.91 -17.33 20.11
CA GLU A 286 -4.61 -16.16 20.95
C GLU A 286 -4.87 -14.86 20.20
N LEU A 287 -4.39 -14.76 18.96
CA LEU A 287 -4.67 -13.59 18.10
C LEU A 287 -6.17 -13.48 17.81
N ASN A 288 -6.85 -14.58 17.50
CA ASN A 288 -8.29 -14.60 17.29
C ASN A 288 -9.06 -14.13 18.54
N LYS A 289 -8.64 -14.57 19.75
CA LYS A 289 -9.21 -14.09 21.01
C LYS A 289 -8.96 -12.60 21.22
N LEU A 290 -7.74 -12.13 20.97
CA LEU A 290 -7.35 -10.71 21.08
C LEU A 290 -8.22 -9.81 20.18
N LEU A 291 -8.43 -10.23 18.95
CA LEU A 291 -9.17 -9.46 17.94
C LEU A 291 -10.68 -9.73 17.95
N SER A 292 -11.16 -10.66 18.76
CA SER A 292 -12.56 -11.16 18.70
C SER A 292 -13.61 -10.06 18.85
N HIS A 293 -13.36 -9.05 19.69
CA HIS A 293 -14.27 -7.91 19.86
C HIS A 293 -14.29 -7.05 18.58
N ASP A 294 -13.11 -6.64 18.08
CA ASP A 294 -12.98 -5.78 16.91
C ASP A 294 -13.61 -6.43 15.67
N LEU A 295 -13.29 -7.72 15.43
CA LEU A 295 -13.80 -8.46 14.28
C LEU A 295 -15.32 -8.72 14.36
N ARG A 296 -15.88 -8.92 15.58
CA ARG A 296 -17.34 -8.99 15.73
C ARG A 296 -18.02 -7.68 15.39
N GLN A 297 -17.48 -6.53 15.82
CA GLN A 297 -18.03 -5.22 15.47
C GLN A 297 -18.02 -4.99 13.95
N VAL A 298 -16.91 -5.31 13.28
CA VAL A 298 -16.85 -5.25 11.82
C VAL A 298 -17.89 -6.16 11.17
N ASN A 299 -18.05 -7.38 11.65
CA ASN A 299 -19.03 -8.32 11.09
C ASN A 299 -20.49 -7.85 11.28
N VAL A 300 -20.77 -7.15 12.37
CA VAL A 300 -22.09 -6.49 12.55
C VAL A 300 -22.22 -5.33 11.57
N PHE A 301 -21.22 -4.47 11.47
CA PHE A 301 -21.19 -3.34 10.55
C PHE A 301 -21.38 -3.78 9.08
N LYS A 302 -20.62 -4.77 8.62
CA LYS A 302 -20.73 -5.33 7.25
C LYS A 302 -22.16 -5.66 6.84
N LYS A 303 -22.97 -6.15 7.79
CA LYS A 303 -24.34 -6.63 7.57
C LYS A 303 -25.40 -5.56 7.72
N GLN A 304 -25.05 -4.34 8.13
CA GLN A 304 -26.02 -3.26 8.27
C GLN A 304 -26.60 -2.91 6.91
N ILE A 305 -27.92 -3.01 6.79
CA ILE A 305 -28.63 -2.67 5.57
C ILE A 305 -28.74 -1.15 5.46
N VAL A 306 -28.35 -0.64 4.33
CA VAL A 306 -28.34 0.79 3.99
C VAL A 306 -29.54 1.16 3.12
N GLY A 307 -29.99 0.25 2.28
CA GLY A 307 -31.11 0.43 1.39
C GLY A 307 -31.43 -0.84 0.60
N LYS A 308 -32.17 -0.69 -0.49
CA LYS A 308 -32.62 -1.81 -1.32
C LYS A 308 -32.59 -1.45 -2.80
N ALA A 309 -32.16 -2.38 -3.65
CA ALA A 309 -32.29 -2.31 -5.09
C ALA A 309 -33.56 -3.05 -5.54
N LYS A 310 -34.43 -2.39 -6.33
CA LYS A 310 -35.64 -3.02 -6.92
C LYS A 310 -35.25 -4.08 -7.96
N THR A 311 -34.24 -3.76 -8.75
CA THR A 311 -33.63 -4.64 -9.75
C THR A 311 -32.12 -4.53 -9.66
N THR A 312 -31.40 -5.44 -10.29
CA THR A 312 -29.93 -5.44 -10.27
C THR A 312 -29.36 -4.11 -10.78
N ILE A 313 -28.50 -3.49 -9.98
CA ILE A 313 -27.66 -2.34 -10.36
C ILE A 313 -26.32 -2.91 -10.77
N ALA A 314 -26.09 -3.02 -12.07
CA ALA A 314 -24.88 -3.65 -12.60
C ALA A 314 -23.62 -2.82 -12.33
N GLY A 315 -22.50 -3.49 -12.06
CA GLY A 315 -21.18 -2.92 -12.00
C GLY A 315 -20.61 -2.59 -13.36
N TYR A 316 -19.28 -2.42 -13.39
CA TYR A 316 -18.55 -2.21 -14.64
C TYR A 316 -18.70 -3.40 -15.59
N ASP A 317 -18.98 -3.08 -16.86
CA ASP A 317 -18.96 -3.98 -18.00
C ASP A 317 -18.29 -3.25 -19.17
N GLU A 318 -17.45 -3.94 -19.93
CA GLU A 318 -16.70 -3.36 -21.04
C GLU A 318 -17.60 -2.78 -22.14
N ASN A 319 -18.79 -3.35 -22.34
CA ASN A 319 -19.80 -2.84 -23.26
C ASN A 319 -20.51 -1.57 -22.76
N ARG A 320 -20.43 -1.29 -21.46
CA ARG A 320 -20.98 -0.09 -20.80
C ARG A 320 -19.91 0.73 -20.12
N ARG A 321 -18.76 0.81 -20.71
CA ARG A 321 -17.53 1.32 -20.13
C ARG A 321 -17.66 2.67 -19.41
N PHE A 322 -18.42 3.62 -19.97
CA PHE A 322 -18.53 4.98 -19.45
C PHE A 322 -19.84 5.27 -18.69
N ALA A 323 -20.77 4.33 -18.69
CA ALA A 323 -22.13 4.56 -18.18
C ALA A 323 -22.71 3.33 -17.45
N HIS A 324 -21.87 2.64 -16.65
CA HIS A 324 -22.39 1.52 -15.87
C HIS A 324 -23.21 1.98 -14.66
N PRO A 325 -24.33 1.31 -14.33
CA PRO A 325 -25.31 1.80 -13.32
C PRO A 325 -24.72 2.05 -11.93
N ALA A 326 -23.78 1.24 -11.46
CA ALA A 326 -23.11 1.45 -10.16
C ALA A 326 -22.27 2.73 -10.15
N GLY A 327 -21.60 3.06 -11.26
CA GLY A 327 -20.89 4.32 -11.43
C GLY A 327 -21.83 5.52 -11.45
N MET A 328 -22.97 5.40 -12.13
CA MET A 328 -24.00 6.45 -12.16
C MET A 328 -24.60 6.71 -10.78
N LEU A 329 -24.85 5.65 -10.00
CA LEU A 329 -25.29 5.77 -8.60
C LEU A 329 -24.26 6.55 -7.78
N THR A 330 -22.98 6.21 -7.93
CA THR A 330 -21.89 6.88 -7.21
C THR A 330 -21.79 8.34 -7.61
N ALA A 331 -21.84 8.66 -8.91
CA ALA A 331 -21.83 10.05 -9.41
C ALA A 331 -23.04 10.88 -8.89
N LYS A 332 -24.23 10.28 -8.88
CA LYS A 332 -25.43 10.92 -8.29
C LYS A 332 -25.25 11.23 -6.82
N SER A 333 -24.63 10.32 -6.06
CA SER A 333 -24.35 10.54 -4.65
C SER A 333 -23.37 11.71 -4.41
N MET A 334 -22.39 11.87 -5.29
CA MET A 334 -21.46 13.02 -5.25
C MET A 334 -22.19 14.33 -5.50
N ILE A 335 -23.04 14.39 -6.53
CA ILE A 335 -23.85 15.58 -6.84
C ILE A 335 -24.77 15.92 -5.66
N ALA A 336 -25.47 14.93 -5.12
CA ALA A 336 -26.38 15.15 -3.99
C ALA A 336 -25.66 15.66 -2.73
N ALA A 337 -24.44 15.19 -2.48
CA ALA A 337 -23.65 15.62 -1.32
C ALA A 337 -23.03 17.01 -1.48
N THR A 338 -22.76 17.46 -2.72
CA THR A 338 -22.01 18.70 -2.99
C THR A 338 -22.85 19.83 -3.55
N GLY A 339 -24.03 19.53 -4.09
CA GLY A 339 -24.81 20.49 -4.88
C GLY A 339 -24.18 20.83 -6.24
N ALA A 340 -23.21 20.03 -6.70
CA ALA A 340 -22.59 20.21 -8.00
C ALA A 340 -23.57 19.92 -9.16
N GLN A 341 -23.28 20.44 -10.35
CA GLN A 341 -24.09 20.24 -11.55
C GLN A 341 -23.68 18.99 -12.32
N ALA A 342 -22.43 18.56 -12.14
CA ALA A 342 -21.88 17.35 -12.74
C ALA A 342 -20.91 16.64 -11.79
N ALA A 343 -20.66 15.37 -12.03
CA ALA A 343 -19.66 14.59 -11.31
C ALA A 343 -18.82 13.76 -12.27
N LEU A 344 -17.53 13.64 -11.94
CA LEU A 344 -16.58 12.81 -12.66
C LEU A 344 -15.76 11.99 -11.65
N LEU A 345 -15.68 10.69 -11.87
CA LEU A 345 -14.90 9.78 -11.04
C LEU A 345 -14.28 8.67 -11.91
N SER A 346 -13.35 7.95 -11.34
CA SER A 346 -12.86 6.68 -11.92
C SER A 346 -13.43 5.50 -11.15
N MET A 347 -14.06 4.57 -11.84
CA MET A 347 -14.65 3.39 -11.22
C MET A 347 -14.70 2.23 -12.19
N ASN A 348 -14.18 1.08 -11.78
CA ASN A 348 -14.15 -0.16 -12.56
C ASN A 348 -14.61 -1.39 -11.75
N SER A 349 -15.33 -1.17 -10.64
CA SER A 349 -15.87 -2.27 -9.86
C SER A 349 -16.91 -3.06 -10.66
N THR A 350 -16.69 -4.35 -10.82
CA THR A 350 -17.64 -5.29 -11.45
C THR A 350 -18.74 -5.74 -10.50
N TYR A 351 -18.70 -5.28 -9.24
CA TYR A 351 -19.66 -5.69 -8.22
C TYR A 351 -21.06 -5.14 -8.51
N GLU A 352 -22.06 -5.99 -8.34
CA GLU A 352 -23.47 -5.66 -8.59
C GLU A 352 -24.25 -5.54 -7.27
N LEU A 353 -25.16 -4.57 -7.20
CA LEU A 353 -26.09 -4.44 -6.07
C LEU A 353 -27.40 -5.16 -6.40
N ARG A 354 -27.85 -6.02 -5.48
CA ARG A 354 -29.09 -6.80 -5.62
C ARG A 354 -29.82 -6.87 -4.28
N GLY A 355 -31.14 -6.70 -4.31
CA GLY A 355 -31.97 -6.81 -3.11
C GLY A 355 -31.56 -5.84 -2.01
N ASP A 356 -31.35 -6.32 -0.79
CA ASP A 356 -30.88 -5.51 0.31
C ASP A 356 -29.42 -5.12 0.10
N ILE A 357 -29.11 -3.83 0.25
CA ILE A 357 -27.78 -3.25 0.07
C ILE A 357 -27.17 -3.03 1.45
N SER A 358 -26.05 -3.68 1.73
CA SER A 358 -25.33 -3.58 2.99
C SER A 358 -24.12 -2.63 2.93
N GLU A 359 -23.53 -2.32 4.08
CA GLU A 359 -22.26 -1.59 4.17
C GLU A 359 -21.12 -2.32 3.43
N LEU A 360 -21.11 -3.66 3.44
CA LEU A 360 -20.12 -4.44 2.68
C LEU A 360 -20.30 -4.24 1.17
N ASP A 361 -21.53 -4.09 0.69
CA ASP A 361 -21.79 -3.88 -0.75
C ASP A 361 -21.29 -2.50 -1.19
N ILE A 362 -21.48 -1.47 -0.36
CA ILE A 362 -20.91 -0.13 -0.61
C ILE A 362 -19.38 -0.20 -0.66
N PHE A 363 -18.75 -0.92 0.30
CA PHE A 363 -17.30 -1.08 0.32
C PHE A 363 -16.77 -1.81 -0.91
N ARG A 364 -17.47 -2.86 -1.39
CA ARG A 364 -17.08 -3.61 -2.61
C ARG A 364 -17.16 -2.77 -3.88
N ILE A 365 -18.08 -1.83 -3.94
CA ILE A 365 -18.17 -0.86 -5.03
C ILE A 365 -17.03 0.15 -4.96
N MET A 366 -16.73 0.67 -3.76
CA MET A 366 -15.72 1.70 -3.52
C MET A 366 -14.81 1.31 -2.35
N PRO A 367 -13.80 0.46 -2.58
CA PRO A 367 -12.91 -0.04 -1.51
C PRO A 367 -11.89 0.99 -1.02
N TYR A 368 -11.79 2.13 -1.68
CA TYR A 368 -10.79 3.17 -1.42
C TYR A 368 -11.32 4.28 -0.52
N GLU A 369 -10.39 4.97 0.16
CA GLU A 369 -10.69 6.14 1.01
C GLU A 369 -10.79 7.43 0.16
N ASN A 370 -11.51 7.37 -0.97
CA ASN A 370 -11.71 8.54 -1.81
C ASN A 370 -12.58 9.58 -1.11
N THR A 371 -12.18 10.85 -1.22
CA THR A 371 -12.96 12.02 -0.83
C THR A 371 -13.52 12.73 -2.06
N VAL A 372 -14.45 13.64 -1.85
CA VAL A 372 -15.10 14.41 -2.92
C VAL A 372 -14.74 15.88 -2.79
N ALA A 373 -14.25 16.47 -3.88
CA ALA A 373 -13.99 17.90 -4.00
C ALA A 373 -14.82 18.51 -5.14
N VAL A 374 -15.01 19.81 -5.12
CA VAL A 374 -15.73 20.55 -6.16
C VAL A 374 -14.81 21.61 -6.75
N ILE A 375 -14.79 21.72 -8.08
CA ILE A 375 -14.14 22.79 -8.82
C ILE A 375 -15.15 23.47 -9.74
N ASP A 376 -14.89 24.74 -10.06
CA ASP A 376 -15.64 25.48 -11.06
C ASP A 376 -14.92 25.36 -12.42
N VAL A 377 -15.65 24.93 -13.46
CA VAL A 377 -15.09 24.76 -14.81
C VAL A 377 -15.97 25.48 -15.84
N THR A 378 -15.34 26.04 -16.86
CA THR A 378 -16.02 26.49 -18.07
C THR A 378 -16.35 25.31 -18.99
N ILE A 379 -17.25 25.50 -19.96
CA ILE A 379 -17.54 24.45 -20.96
C ILE A 379 -16.28 24.00 -21.72
N PRO A 380 -15.42 24.92 -22.23
CA PRO A 380 -14.17 24.52 -22.89
C PRO A 380 -13.22 23.74 -21.97
N GLU A 381 -13.13 24.10 -20.69
CA GLU A 381 -12.31 23.35 -19.70
C GLU A 381 -12.90 21.96 -19.43
N LEU A 382 -14.23 21.84 -19.30
CA LEU A 382 -14.87 20.53 -19.15
C LEU A 382 -14.62 19.64 -20.37
N GLU A 383 -14.65 20.20 -21.59
CA GLU A 383 -14.30 19.47 -22.81
C GLU A 383 -12.85 18.96 -22.79
N LEU A 384 -11.89 19.79 -22.35
CA LEU A 384 -10.48 19.39 -22.21
C LEU A 384 -10.33 18.25 -21.19
N ILE A 385 -10.96 18.39 -20.02
CA ILE A 385 -10.95 17.35 -18.98
C ILE A 385 -11.51 16.04 -19.52
N LEU A 386 -12.67 16.08 -20.18
CA LEU A 386 -13.30 14.86 -20.70
C LEU A 386 -12.47 14.20 -21.81
N LYS A 387 -11.85 14.97 -22.71
CA LYS A 387 -10.90 14.43 -23.70
C LYS A 387 -9.74 13.70 -23.04
N GLU A 388 -9.14 14.32 -22.04
CA GLU A 388 -8.04 13.72 -21.28
C GLU A 388 -8.48 12.42 -20.58
N GLN A 389 -9.65 12.40 -19.96
CA GLN A 389 -10.20 11.23 -19.28
C GLN A 389 -10.48 10.07 -20.25
N ILE A 390 -11.07 10.37 -21.41
CA ILE A 390 -11.37 9.37 -22.45
C ILE A 390 -10.06 8.81 -23.04
N ALA A 391 -9.09 9.66 -23.36
CA ALA A 391 -7.79 9.27 -23.90
C ALA A 391 -7.00 8.36 -22.94
N ASN A 392 -7.10 8.60 -21.63
CA ASN A 392 -6.45 7.81 -20.58
C ASN A 392 -7.24 6.57 -20.15
N SER A 393 -8.42 6.33 -20.71
CA SER A 393 -9.27 5.19 -20.33
C SER A 393 -8.62 3.86 -20.69
N ARG A 394 -8.43 2.99 -19.67
CA ARG A 394 -7.79 1.65 -19.76
C ARG A 394 -8.55 0.67 -18.86
N LYS A 395 -8.17 -0.62 -18.94
CA LYS A 395 -8.76 -1.70 -18.11
C LYS A 395 -8.85 -1.36 -16.61
N TYR A 396 -7.84 -0.66 -16.08
CA TYR A 396 -7.77 -0.28 -14.65
C TYR A 396 -8.21 1.15 -14.35
N TYR A 397 -8.61 1.89 -15.38
CA TYR A 397 -9.09 3.27 -15.25
C TYR A 397 -10.28 3.47 -16.19
N THR A 398 -11.43 3.70 -15.62
CA THR A 398 -12.67 3.94 -16.39
C THR A 398 -13.34 5.19 -15.85
N PRO A 399 -13.36 6.28 -16.63
CA PRO A 399 -14.08 7.49 -16.24
C PRO A 399 -15.58 7.25 -16.26
N VAL A 400 -16.26 7.72 -15.23
CA VAL A 400 -17.72 7.81 -15.15
C VAL A 400 -18.06 9.30 -15.03
N PHE A 401 -18.86 9.80 -15.94
CA PHE A 401 -19.32 11.17 -15.96
C PHE A 401 -20.84 11.21 -15.87
N TYR A 402 -21.38 12.12 -15.06
CA TYR A 402 -22.81 12.32 -14.86
C TYR A 402 -23.15 13.82 -14.72
N GLY A 403 -24.33 14.24 -15.20
CA GLY A 403 -24.85 15.61 -15.12
C GLY A 403 -25.22 16.22 -16.45
N PHE A 404 -24.44 15.98 -17.48
CA PHE A 404 -24.69 16.44 -18.86
C PHE A 404 -24.55 15.29 -19.83
N LYS A 405 -25.24 15.37 -20.98
CA LYS A 405 -25.06 14.46 -22.10
C LYS A 405 -23.79 14.84 -22.86
N VAL A 406 -22.93 13.86 -23.11
CA VAL A 406 -21.65 14.04 -23.81
C VAL A 406 -21.63 13.16 -25.05
N GLU A 407 -21.37 13.76 -26.22
CA GLU A 407 -21.12 13.06 -27.49
C GLU A 407 -19.65 13.26 -27.85
N PHE A 408 -18.93 12.17 -28.03
CA PHE A 408 -17.50 12.17 -28.41
C PHE A 408 -17.29 11.56 -29.77
N ASN A 409 -16.64 12.29 -30.67
CA ASN A 409 -16.23 11.82 -31.99
C ASN A 409 -14.73 11.46 -31.97
N PRO A 410 -14.35 10.18 -32.05
CA PRO A 410 -12.95 9.74 -32.00
C PRO A 410 -12.15 10.13 -33.26
N GLN A 411 -12.79 10.39 -34.40
CA GLN A 411 -12.10 10.71 -35.66
C GLN A 411 -11.47 12.12 -35.64
N ASN A 412 -12.13 13.08 -35.01
CA ASN A 412 -11.67 14.47 -34.93
C ASN A 412 -11.49 14.95 -33.48
N SER A 413 -11.67 14.07 -32.49
CA SER A 413 -11.61 14.38 -31.07
C SER A 413 -12.59 15.48 -30.61
N ALA A 414 -13.68 15.69 -31.36
CA ALA A 414 -14.70 16.67 -30.98
C ALA A 414 -15.57 16.14 -29.86
N ILE A 415 -15.86 17.02 -28.89
CA ILE A 415 -16.83 16.77 -27.82
C ILE A 415 -17.96 17.79 -27.94
N LYS A 416 -19.19 17.30 -27.75
CA LYS A 416 -20.38 18.13 -27.63
C LYS A 416 -21.05 17.83 -26.30
N ILE A 417 -21.24 18.87 -25.50
CA ILE A 417 -21.89 18.80 -24.20
C ILE A 417 -23.26 19.45 -24.30
N SER A 418 -24.28 18.78 -23.83
CA SER A 418 -25.66 19.29 -23.85
C SER A 418 -26.43 18.90 -22.58
N ARG A 419 -27.47 19.65 -22.24
CA ARG A 419 -28.39 19.27 -21.18
C ARG A 419 -29.42 18.27 -21.70
N HIS A 420 -29.96 17.45 -20.81
CA HIS A 420 -31.04 16.51 -21.14
C HIS A 420 -32.37 17.23 -21.49
N ASP A 421 -32.60 18.38 -20.89
CA ASP A 421 -33.82 19.18 -21.06
C ASP A 421 -33.71 20.24 -22.17
N SER A 422 -32.67 20.15 -23.02
CA SER A 422 -32.37 21.12 -24.11
C SER A 422 -32.16 22.58 -23.63
N GLY A 423 -32.02 22.81 -22.32
CA GLY A 423 -31.73 24.10 -21.74
C GLY A 423 -30.27 24.54 -22.00
N LYS A 424 -29.98 25.85 -21.82
CA LYS A 424 -28.61 26.36 -21.85
C LYS A 424 -27.83 25.90 -20.62
N ILE A 425 -26.56 25.52 -20.82
CA ILE A 425 -25.64 25.25 -19.72
C ILE A 425 -25.14 26.60 -19.19
N THR A 426 -25.33 26.86 -17.92
CA THR A 426 -24.77 28.03 -17.23
C THR A 426 -23.31 27.75 -16.85
N SER A 427 -22.41 28.70 -17.19
CA SER A 427 -20.99 28.63 -16.84
C SER A 427 -20.68 29.69 -15.77
N PRO A 428 -19.81 29.41 -14.78
CA PRO A 428 -19.07 28.17 -14.59
C PRO A 428 -19.96 27.01 -14.12
N ILE A 429 -19.52 25.77 -14.44
CA ILE A 429 -20.13 24.52 -14.03
C ILE A 429 -19.44 24.05 -12.75
N LYS A 430 -20.18 23.76 -11.70
CA LYS A 430 -19.66 23.07 -10.51
C LYS A 430 -19.50 21.59 -10.81
N LEU A 431 -18.25 21.12 -10.84
CA LEU A 431 -17.88 19.74 -11.12
C LEU A 431 -17.38 19.06 -9.86
N ALA A 432 -18.11 18.04 -9.39
CA ALA A 432 -17.67 17.18 -8.30
C ALA A 432 -16.67 16.14 -8.82
N LEU A 433 -15.57 15.97 -8.12
CA LEU A 433 -14.46 15.08 -8.48
C LEU A 433 -14.03 14.25 -7.29
N THR A 434 -13.48 13.05 -7.54
CA THR A 434 -12.74 12.34 -6.51
C THR A 434 -11.32 12.93 -6.38
N ASN A 435 -10.80 12.95 -5.15
CA ASN A 435 -9.43 13.38 -4.87
C ASN A 435 -8.39 12.64 -5.74
N TYR A 436 -8.62 11.36 -6.05
CA TYR A 436 -7.77 10.58 -6.95
C TYR A 436 -7.54 11.26 -8.30
N LEU A 437 -8.58 11.85 -8.90
CA LEU A 437 -8.45 12.54 -10.19
C LEU A 437 -7.61 13.81 -10.07
N LEU A 438 -7.70 14.51 -8.94
CA LEU A 438 -6.99 15.76 -8.70
C LEU A 438 -5.50 15.59 -8.48
N ILE A 439 -5.06 14.45 -7.94
CA ILE A 439 -3.65 14.20 -7.60
C ILE A 439 -2.92 13.34 -8.62
N SER A 440 -3.65 12.59 -9.47
CA SER A 440 -3.04 11.66 -10.43
C SER A 440 -2.32 12.40 -11.57
N ARG A 441 -1.02 12.18 -11.72
CA ARG A 441 -0.21 12.70 -12.83
C ARG A 441 -0.70 12.31 -14.22
N ARG A 442 -1.68 11.41 -14.30
CA ARG A 442 -2.33 11.01 -15.57
C ARG A 442 -3.21 12.09 -16.16
N PHE A 443 -3.56 13.13 -15.36
CA PHE A 443 -4.54 14.15 -15.72
C PHE A 443 -3.95 15.56 -15.57
N PRO A 444 -2.89 15.91 -16.35
CA PRO A 444 -2.22 17.19 -16.24
C PRO A 444 -3.13 18.39 -16.57
N GLU A 445 -4.07 18.24 -17.50
CA GLU A 445 -5.00 19.33 -17.84
C GLU A 445 -5.99 19.58 -16.70
N LEU A 446 -6.57 18.52 -16.13
CA LEU A 446 -7.40 18.64 -14.94
C LEU A 446 -6.65 19.29 -13.78
N GLN A 447 -5.40 18.88 -13.53
CA GLN A 447 -4.59 19.45 -12.45
C GLN A 447 -4.30 20.95 -12.67
N LYS A 448 -3.98 21.38 -13.89
CA LYS A 448 -3.77 22.79 -14.23
C LYS A 448 -5.03 23.63 -13.97
N ILE A 449 -6.20 23.10 -14.33
CA ILE A 449 -7.48 23.77 -14.13
C ILE A 449 -7.78 23.87 -12.63
N ALA A 450 -7.64 22.77 -11.89
CA ALA A 450 -7.89 22.73 -10.46
C ALA A 450 -6.94 23.62 -9.65
N ALA A 451 -5.67 23.74 -10.05
CA ALA A 451 -4.67 24.56 -9.36
C ALA A 451 -4.96 26.07 -9.40
N ARG A 452 -5.85 26.55 -10.29
CA ARG A 452 -6.18 27.98 -10.44
C ARG A 452 -7.20 28.48 -9.41
N GLN A 453 -7.80 27.61 -8.65
CA GLN A 453 -8.89 27.94 -7.74
C GLN A 453 -8.75 27.18 -6.41
N PRO A 454 -9.24 27.78 -5.31
CA PRO A 454 -9.30 27.04 -4.04
C PRO A 454 -10.27 25.86 -4.23
N LEU A 455 -9.80 24.66 -3.88
CA LEU A 455 -10.65 23.49 -3.85
C LEU A 455 -11.73 23.71 -2.80
N GLN A 456 -13.00 23.74 -3.22
CA GLN A 456 -14.13 23.71 -2.30
C GLN A 456 -14.25 22.28 -1.76
N GLN A 457 -13.60 22.03 -0.63
CA GLN A 457 -13.77 20.80 0.11
C GLN A 457 -15.13 20.85 0.83
N LEU A 458 -15.80 19.71 0.91
CA LEU A 458 -17.01 19.62 1.72
C LEU A 458 -16.65 19.97 3.18
N PRO A 459 -17.47 20.80 3.87
CA PRO A 459 -17.19 21.24 5.21
C PRO A 459 -17.40 20.06 6.17
N SER A 460 -16.42 19.48 6.56
CA SER A 460 -16.20 18.56 7.68
C SER A 460 -15.02 17.68 7.35
N GLU A 461 -14.40 17.17 8.36
CA GLU A 461 -13.37 16.16 8.28
C GLU A 461 -13.75 15.09 7.20
N GLU A 462 -13.59 15.49 5.94
CA GLU A 462 -13.72 14.82 4.65
C GLU A 462 -14.82 13.74 4.57
N PRO A 463 -15.97 14.03 3.97
CA PRO A 463 -16.90 12.97 3.68
C PRO A 463 -16.27 12.03 2.68
N LEU A 464 -16.00 10.83 3.14
CA LEU A 464 -15.61 9.74 2.26
C LEU A 464 -16.68 9.57 1.20
N LEU A 465 -16.29 9.28 -0.02
CA LEU A 465 -17.24 8.99 -1.09
C LEU A 465 -18.24 7.89 -0.69
N ARG A 466 -17.80 6.90 0.12
CA ARG A 466 -18.72 5.89 0.70
C ARG A 466 -19.80 6.49 1.61
N ASP A 467 -19.51 7.58 2.32
CA ASP A 467 -20.51 8.25 3.15
C ASP A 467 -21.55 8.98 2.28
N CYS A 468 -21.11 9.60 1.19
CA CYS A 468 -22.01 10.19 0.19
C CYS A 468 -22.94 9.11 -0.40
N MET A 469 -22.37 7.96 -0.79
CA MET A 469 -23.14 6.82 -1.31
C MET A 469 -24.15 6.29 -0.29
N ARG A 470 -23.72 6.07 0.95
CA ARG A 470 -24.56 5.60 2.05
C ARG A 470 -25.77 6.52 2.27
N ASN A 471 -25.52 7.81 2.39
CA ASN A 471 -26.56 8.80 2.62
C ASN A 471 -27.53 8.89 1.43
N TRP A 472 -27.01 8.87 0.21
CA TRP A 472 -27.84 8.91 -0.97
C TRP A 472 -28.71 7.65 -1.11
N ILE A 473 -28.14 6.45 -0.89
CA ILE A 473 -28.87 5.18 -0.90
C ILE A 473 -30.00 5.18 0.12
N ARG A 474 -29.74 5.61 1.36
CA ARG A 474 -30.76 5.68 2.42
C ARG A 474 -31.95 6.59 2.04
N ASN A 475 -31.65 7.73 1.43
CA ASN A 475 -32.66 8.72 1.10
C ASN A 475 -33.44 8.39 -0.18
N ASN A 476 -32.93 7.53 -1.05
CA ASN A 476 -33.53 7.22 -2.34
C ASN A 476 -33.94 5.75 -2.50
N SER A 477 -33.78 4.94 -1.47
CA SER A 477 -34.22 3.54 -1.46
C SER A 477 -35.76 3.42 -1.51
N PRO A 478 -36.32 2.47 -2.26
CA PRO A 478 -35.65 1.42 -3.07
C PRO A 478 -35.19 1.94 -4.45
N LEU A 479 -33.94 1.57 -4.81
CA LEU A 479 -33.26 2.10 -5.98
C LEU A 479 -33.66 1.38 -7.27
N THR A 480 -33.64 2.12 -8.37
CA THR A 480 -33.67 1.59 -9.74
C THR A 480 -32.39 1.98 -10.47
N PRO A 481 -31.83 1.10 -11.33
CA PRO A 481 -30.63 1.43 -12.09
C PRO A 481 -30.89 2.61 -13.04
N ASP A 482 -29.91 3.48 -13.17
CA ASP A 482 -29.86 4.44 -14.26
C ASP A 482 -29.14 3.78 -15.45
N ASN A 483 -29.87 3.54 -16.53
CA ASN A 483 -29.36 2.97 -17.76
C ASN A 483 -29.19 4.04 -18.86
N GLY A 484 -29.21 5.32 -18.51
CA GLY A 484 -29.02 6.43 -19.45
C GLY A 484 -27.60 6.43 -20.04
N GLU A 485 -27.52 6.74 -21.33
CA GLU A 485 -26.23 6.99 -22.01
C GLU A 485 -25.80 8.44 -21.79
N TRP A 486 -24.92 8.67 -20.83
CA TRP A 486 -24.40 10.00 -20.50
C TRP A 486 -23.17 10.35 -21.32
N LEU A 487 -22.43 9.36 -21.78
CA LEU A 487 -21.32 9.51 -22.72
C LEU A 487 -21.52 8.56 -23.93
N THR A 488 -21.74 9.13 -25.09
CA THR A 488 -21.90 8.41 -26.36
C THR A 488 -20.69 8.63 -27.25
N ILE A 489 -20.10 7.54 -27.73
CA ILE A 489 -19.04 7.60 -28.75
C ILE A 489 -19.73 7.54 -30.12
N ILE A 490 -19.62 8.62 -30.90
CA ILE A 490 -20.18 8.70 -32.25
C ILE A 490 -19.24 7.96 -33.21
N LYS A 491 -19.77 7.01 -33.97
CA LYS A 491 -19.00 6.23 -34.96
C LYS A 491 -18.72 7.04 -36.20
#